data_f47d2e69ab8dd27cfcce35181b19e4f6
#
_entry.id   f47d2e69ab8dd27cfcce35181b19e4f6
#
_cell.length_a   1.000
_cell.length_b   1.000
_cell.length_c   1.000
_cell.angle_alpha   90.00
_cell.angle_beta   90.00
_cell.angle_gamma   90.00
#
_symmetry.space_group_name_H-M   'P 1'
#
loop_
_entity.id
_entity.type
_entity.pdbx_description
1 polymer ?
#
loop_
_entity_poly.entity_id
_entity_poly.type
_entity_poly.pdbx_seq_one_letter_code
_entity_poly.pdbx_strand_id
1 'polypeptide(L)'
;MYIKVNRQNFLQGMRIVEKSIKDNKIKPILSCVYVKVEDNKVFFTGSNLDTTIKTSIDVEQVFREGEVAFYFSIIDEYLREIKDEFVTLRVENGNLLFIETDDSTTEYDVFTTEDYPNTFENIDLNEDNFKFELPAQELVESFEKVLFSADTPDNIAMSCVRMESVLKHLHFVSTNTYRLTFLKKDIGRDIPDFAVSVPADTISYLIKIIKGLDNDFIKVYKEAAHLYFKYKDTIIITKLVELRFPNYAEILISTSYDKKLTIANDKLSNLLKRVLIFSRTNNEAKYSSTYDFKLENADNTLTVSAVNEIAKIDERLKVNFEGEDLKIAFNSKYLLEFIQNIPRDKDLEIEFMYSNSAIKVSEKDVEDYIYILMPLALRD
;
A
#
# COMPACT_ATOMS: atom_id res chain seq x y z
N MET A 1 -16.88 18.28 26.62
CA MET A 1 -17.28 18.40 25.21
C MET A 1 -18.80 18.40 25.10
N TYR A 2 -19.40 19.32 24.28
CA TYR A 2 -20.83 19.34 23.97
C TYR A 2 -21.03 20.03 22.63
N ILE A 3 -21.44 19.27 21.60
CA ILE A 3 -21.48 19.71 20.19
C ILE A 3 -22.70 19.12 19.47
N LYS A 4 -23.14 19.82 18.40
CA LYS A 4 -24.05 19.29 17.39
C LYS A 4 -23.29 19.17 16.07
N VAL A 5 -23.33 18.02 15.41
CA VAL A 5 -22.58 17.72 14.18
C VAL A 5 -23.45 17.03 13.14
N ASN A 6 -23.10 17.20 11.88
CA ASN A 6 -23.67 16.37 10.82
C ASN A 6 -23.15 14.93 11.00
N ARG A 7 -24.08 13.98 11.10
CA ARG A 7 -23.82 12.57 11.38
C ARG A 7 -22.91 11.92 10.36
N GLN A 8 -23.10 12.19 9.06
CA GLN A 8 -22.30 11.57 8.01
C GLN A 8 -20.86 12.10 8.01
N ASN A 9 -20.67 13.39 8.21
CA ASN A 9 -19.35 13.99 8.32
C ASN A 9 -18.59 13.42 9.53
N PHE A 10 -19.28 13.26 10.68
CA PHE A 10 -18.69 12.67 11.88
C PHE A 10 -18.26 11.20 11.65
N LEU A 11 -19.14 10.40 11.03
CA LEU A 11 -18.82 9.03 10.61
C LEU A 11 -17.60 8.99 9.68
N GLN A 12 -17.53 9.86 8.69
CA GLN A 12 -16.42 9.92 7.75
C GLN A 12 -15.11 10.25 8.46
N GLY A 13 -15.11 11.25 9.35
CA GLY A 13 -13.92 11.61 10.14
C GLY A 13 -13.40 10.45 10.96
N MET A 14 -14.28 9.75 11.69
CA MET A 14 -13.90 8.55 12.45
C MET A 14 -13.31 7.45 11.57
N ARG A 15 -13.91 7.14 10.42
CA ARG A 15 -13.49 6.09 9.50
C ARG A 15 -12.16 6.35 8.82
N ILE A 16 -11.80 7.62 8.62
CA ILE A 16 -10.48 8.00 8.10
C ILE A 16 -9.41 7.59 9.11
N VAL A 17 -9.57 7.97 10.37
CA VAL A 17 -8.53 7.75 11.40
C VAL A 17 -8.50 6.30 11.92
N GLU A 18 -9.62 5.59 11.88
CA GLU A 18 -9.72 4.18 12.27
C GLU A 18 -8.73 3.30 11.50
N LYS A 19 -8.36 3.67 10.27
CA LYS A 19 -7.42 2.89 9.45
C LYS A 19 -6.05 2.70 10.11
N SER A 20 -5.60 3.60 10.98
CA SER A 20 -4.36 3.47 11.74
C SER A 20 -4.54 2.81 13.11
N ILE A 21 -5.78 2.59 13.56
CA ILE A 21 -6.08 1.98 14.86
C ILE A 21 -5.95 0.46 14.75
N LYS A 22 -5.21 -0.14 15.68
CA LYS A 22 -5.10 -1.60 15.85
C LYS A 22 -5.51 -1.98 17.25
N ASP A 23 -6.13 -3.16 17.41
CA ASP A 23 -6.46 -3.69 18.75
C ASP A 23 -5.17 -3.83 19.57
N ASN A 24 -5.13 -3.15 20.73
CA ASN A 24 -3.99 -3.11 21.62
C ASN A 24 -4.41 -3.45 23.05
N LYS A 25 -4.19 -4.72 23.44
CA LYS A 25 -4.55 -5.23 24.77
C LYS A 25 -3.67 -4.67 25.90
N ILE A 26 -2.48 -4.16 25.58
CA ILE A 26 -1.55 -3.62 26.58
C ILE A 26 -1.90 -2.17 26.89
N LYS A 27 -2.25 -1.39 25.86
CA LYS A 27 -2.68 0.00 25.98
C LYS A 27 -4.01 0.19 25.26
N PRO A 28 -5.15 -0.11 25.89
CA PRO A 28 -6.48 -0.08 25.26
C PRO A 28 -6.84 1.27 24.64
N ILE A 29 -6.30 2.38 25.16
CA ILE A 29 -6.52 3.72 24.59
C ILE A 29 -5.99 3.87 23.15
N LEU A 30 -5.02 3.06 22.73
CA LEU A 30 -4.54 3.01 21.34
C LEU A 30 -5.52 2.30 20.39
N SER A 31 -6.53 1.62 20.94
CA SER A 31 -7.63 1.03 20.16
C SER A 31 -8.80 2.01 19.99
N CYS A 32 -8.64 3.26 20.43
CA CYS A 32 -9.68 4.28 20.43
C CYS A 32 -9.46 5.32 19.34
N VAL A 33 -10.57 5.89 18.87
CA VAL A 33 -10.57 7.18 18.19
C VAL A 33 -10.48 8.26 19.25
N TYR A 34 -9.51 9.15 19.12
CA TYR A 34 -9.43 10.37 19.91
C TYR A 34 -10.12 11.51 19.16
N VAL A 35 -10.96 12.24 19.85
CA VAL A 35 -11.73 13.37 19.33
C VAL A 35 -11.50 14.59 20.20
N LYS A 36 -11.12 15.71 19.59
CA LYS A 36 -10.97 17.02 20.21
C LYS A 36 -11.84 18.04 19.50
N VAL A 37 -12.53 18.88 20.24
CA VAL A 37 -13.31 20.02 19.73
C VAL A 37 -12.62 21.31 20.13
N GLU A 38 -12.24 22.09 19.13
CA GLU A 38 -11.54 23.37 19.27
C GLU A 38 -11.81 24.24 18.04
N ASP A 39 -11.94 25.55 18.19
CA ASP A 39 -12.09 26.51 17.08
C ASP A 39 -13.19 26.16 16.06
N ASN A 40 -14.37 25.75 16.53
CA ASN A 40 -15.50 25.31 15.71
C ASN A 40 -15.20 24.11 14.78
N LYS A 41 -14.20 23.31 15.10
CA LYS A 41 -13.88 22.06 14.39
C LYS A 41 -13.85 20.87 15.33
N VAL A 42 -14.17 19.70 14.78
CA VAL A 42 -13.90 18.42 15.40
C VAL A 42 -12.64 17.83 14.77
N PHE A 43 -11.61 17.61 15.57
CA PHE A 43 -10.39 16.94 15.18
C PHE A 43 -10.46 15.48 15.62
N PHE A 44 -10.19 14.58 14.68
CA PHE A 44 -10.09 13.15 14.93
C PHE A 44 -8.63 12.72 14.85
N THR A 45 -8.22 11.82 15.71
CA THR A 45 -6.88 11.21 15.68
C THR A 45 -7.00 9.71 15.94
N GLY A 46 -6.33 8.92 15.11
CA GLY A 46 -6.07 7.50 15.33
C GLY A 46 -4.57 7.23 15.27
N SER A 47 -4.06 6.35 16.12
CA SER A 47 -2.63 6.06 16.17
C SER A 47 -2.34 4.64 16.63
N ASN A 48 -1.34 4.01 16.01
CA ASN A 48 -0.73 2.78 16.49
C ASN A 48 0.75 2.98 16.94
N LEU A 49 1.15 4.24 17.17
CA LEU A 49 2.49 4.71 17.52
C LEU A 49 3.49 4.76 16.35
N ASP A 50 3.31 3.97 15.29
CA ASP A 50 4.14 4.01 14.08
C ASP A 50 3.50 4.88 13.00
N THR A 51 2.18 4.81 12.89
CA THR A 51 1.37 5.65 11.99
C THR A 51 0.29 6.36 12.78
N THR A 52 0.19 7.67 12.59
CA THR A 52 -0.89 8.50 13.14
C THR A 52 -1.64 9.16 11.99
N ILE A 53 -2.97 9.09 12.01
CA ILE A 53 -3.83 9.76 11.04
C ILE A 53 -4.64 10.81 11.80
N LYS A 54 -4.64 12.03 11.29
CA LYS A 54 -5.44 13.15 11.78
C LYS A 54 -6.33 13.66 10.67
N THR A 55 -7.56 14.04 11.01
CA THR A 55 -8.47 14.75 10.10
C THR A 55 -9.38 15.65 10.89
N SER A 56 -10.02 16.61 10.22
CA SER A 56 -11.00 17.49 10.87
C SER A 56 -12.24 17.65 10.01
N ILE A 57 -13.35 17.99 10.68
CA ILE A 57 -14.60 18.37 10.08
C ILE A 57 -15.11 19.65 10.74
N ASP A 58 -15.96 20.38 10.03
CA ASP A 58 -16.66 21.53 10.61
C ASP A 58 -17.79 21.06 11.54
N VAL A 59 -18.06 21.83 12.58
CA VAL A 59 -19.12 21.60 13.56
C VAL A 59 -20.33 22.47 13.20
N GLU A 60 -21.53 21.90 13.30
CA GLU A 60 -22.77 22.69 13.17
C GLU A 60 -22.92 23.69 14.33
N GLN A 61 -22.69 23.22 15.56
CA GLN A 61 -22.75 24.04 16.76
C GLN A 61 -21.85 23.52 17.87
N VAL A 62 -21.05 24.40 18.47
CA VAL A 62 -20.28 24.11 19.69
C VAL A 62 -20.95 24.77 20.88
N PHE A 63 -21.39 23.98 21.86
CA PHE A 63 -21.88 24.45 23.15
C PHE A 63 -20.76 24.49 24.19
N ARG A 64 -19.83 23.53 24.13
CA ARG A 64 -18.67 23.42 25.00
C ARG A 64 -17.57 22.61 24.32
N GLU A 65 -16.39 23.17 24.20
CA GLU A 65 -15.18 22.49 23.76
C GLU A 65 -14.78 21.35 24.73
N GLY A 66 -13.83 20.53 24.31
CA GLY A 66 -13.28 19.43 25.09
C GLY A 66 -12.90 18.25 24.23
N GLU A 67 -12.57 17.16 24.87
CA GLU A 67 -12.00 15.98 24.22
C GLU A 67 -12.53 14.67 24.79
N VAL A 68 -12.40 13.57 24.04
CA VAL A 68 -12.83 12.23 24.43
C VAL A 68 -12.09 11.18 23.59
N ALA A 69 -11.89 9.99 24.15
CA ALA A 69 -11.40 8.83 23.42
C ALA A 69 -12.34 7.63 23.62
N PHE A 70 -12.75 6.99 22.51
CA PHE A 70 -13.73 5.89 22.55
C PHE A 70 -13.43 4.82 21.50
N TYR A 71 -13.93 3.60 21.75
CA TYR A 71 -13.87 2.51 20.77
C TYR A 71 -14.74 2.81 19.55
N PHE A 72 -14.14 2.61 18.37
CA PHE A 72 -14.75 2.95 17.10
C PHE A 72 -16.03 2.14 16.79
N SER A 73 -15.99 0.81 16.97
CA SER A 73 -16.94 -0.13 16.35
C SER A 73 -18.39 0.13 16.71
N ILE A 74 -18.71 0.20 18.00
CA ILE A 74 -20.11 0.35 18.47
C ILE A 74 -20.70 1.68 18.01
N ILE A 75 -19.92 2.76 18.08
CA ILE A 75 -20.38 4.10 17.70
C ILE A 75 -20.57 4.18 16.18
N ASP A 76 -19.66 3.59 15.37
CA ASP A 76 -19.81 3.51 13.91
C ASP A 76 -21.08 2.71 13.53
N GLU A 77 -21.32 1.56 14.16
CA GLU A 77 -22.50 0.75 13.91
C GLU A 77 -23.80 1.51 14.25
N TYR A 78 -23.86 2.12 15.42
CA TYR A 78 -25.04 2.90 15.84
C TYR A 78 -25.30 4.08 14.91
N LEU A 79 -24.27 4.90 14.62
CA LEU A 79 -24.43 6.05 13.75
C LEU A 79 -24.79 5.69 12.30
N ARG A 80 -24.54 4.46 11.85
CA ARG A 80 -25.01 3.99 10.53
C ARG A 80 -26.48 3.67 10.48
N GLU A 81 -27.03 3.14 11.57
CA GLU A 81 -28.42 2.68 11.63
C GLU A 81 -29.42 3.85 11.83
N ILE A 82 -29.02 4.93 12.50
CA ILE A 82 -29.88 6.10 12.68
C ILE A 82 -30.01 6.91 11.38
N LYS A 83 -31.15 7.58 11.21
CA LYS A 83 -31.48 8.34 9.99
C LYS A 83 -31.34 9.84 10.17
N ASP A 84 -31.16 10.31 11.38
CA ASP A 84 -31.02 11.72 11.71
C ASP A 84 -29.85 12.34 10.94
N GLU A 85 -30.05 13.52 10.42
CA GLU A 85 -29.01 14.28 9.70
C GLU A 85 -27.97 14.81 10.68
N PHE A 86 -28.42 15.24 11.86
CA PHE A 86 -27.58 15.78 12.92
C PHE A 86 -27.69 14.94 14.18
N VAL A 87 -26.57 14.85 14.90
CA VAL A 87 -26.51 14.24 16.23
C VAL A 87 -25.84 15.18 17.21
N THR A 88 -26.22 15.07 18.47
CA THR A 88 -25.61 15.82 19.56
C THR A 88 -24.72 14.89 20.37
N LEU A 89 -23.47 15.27 20.56
CA LEU A 89 -22.51 14.55 21.38
C LEU A 89 -22.19 15.34 22.63
N ARG A 90 -22.33 14.71 23.81
CA ARG A 90 -22.08 15.36 25.08
C ARG A 90 -21.26 14.44 25.98
N VAL A 91 -20.15 14.95 26.51
CA VAL A 91 -19.31 14.26 27.49
C VAL A 91 -19.57 14.80 28.87
N GLU A 92 -19.88 13.91 29.82
CA GLU A 92 -20.07 14.20 31.24
C GLU A 92 -19.06 13.44 32.11
N ASN A 93 -18.69 14.03 33.22
CA ASN A 93 -17.77 13.48 34.21
C ASN A 93 -16.41 12.98 33.65
N GLY A 94 -16.09 13.34 32.38
CA GLY A 94 -14.86 12.93 31.70
C GLY A 94 -14.82 11.48 31.20
N ASN A 95 -15.81 10.66 31.49
CA ASN A 95 -15.84 9.23 31.21
C ASN A 95 -17.14 8.69 30.61
N LEU A 96 -18.14 9.55 30.40
CA LEU A 96 -19.42 9.18 29.79
C LEU A 96 -19.68 10.03 28.55
N LEU A 97 -19.90 9.38 27.42
CA LEU A 97 -20.30 10.02 26.16
C LEU A 97 -21.78 9.70 25.90
N PHE A 98 -22.58 10.75 25.76
CA PHE A 98 -23.96 10.66 25.29
C PHE A 98 -24.02 11.02 23.82
N ILE A 99 -24.73 10.22 23.03
CA ILE A 99 -25.12 10.56 21.65
C ILE A 99 -26.63 10.64 21.62
N GLU A 100 -27.14 11.82 21.31
CA GLU A 100 -28.55 12.20 21.34
C GLU A 100 -29.06 12.48 19.93
N THR A 101 -30.22 11.95 19.60
CA THR A 101 -31.00 12.20 18.41
C THR A 101 -32.38 12.72 18.82
N ASP A 102 -33.29 12.96 17.87
CA ASP A 102 -34.66 13.38 18.19
C ASP A 102 -35.43 12.31 18.96
N ASP A 103 -35.13 11.03 18.72
CA ASP A 103 -35.90 9.90 19.26
C ASP A 103 -35.13 9.02 20.27
N SER A 104 -33.80 9.21 20.40
CA SER A 104 -32.98 8.33 21.25
C SER A 104 -31.83 9.04 21.94
N THR A 105 -31.45 8.48 23.10
CA THR A 105 -30.23 8.85 23.82
C THR A 105 -29.47 7.58 24.13
N THR A 106 -28.22 7.52 23.77
CA THR A 106 -27.30 6.41 24.08
C THR A 106 -26.21 6.90 25.02
N GLU A 107 -25.70 6.00 25.85
CA GLU A 107 -24.63 6.27 26.80
C GLU A 107 -23.49 5.27 26.60
N TYR A 108 -22.27 5.77 26.54
CA TYR A 108 -21.06 4.97 26.34
C TYR A 108 -20.04 5.30 27.41
N ASP A 109 -19.45 4.26 28.04
CA ASP A 109 -18.23 4.41 28.81
C ASP A 109 -17.07 4.75 27.85
N VAL A 110 -16.31 5.79 28.15
CA VAL A 110 -15.20 6.27 27.33
C VAL A 110 -13.94 6.44 28.18
N PHE A 111 -12.81 6.55 27.50
CA PHE A 111 -11.51 6.73 28.15
C PHE A 111 -11.24 8.20 28.45
N THR A 112 -10.55 8.45 29.54
CA THR A 112 -9.92 9.75 29.80
C THR A 112 -8.78 9.96 28.79
N THR A 113 -8.59 11.18 28.35
CA THR A 113 -7.65 11.50 27.26
C THR A 113 -6.21 11.71 27.72
N GLU A 114 -5.99 11.79 29.03
CA GLU A 114 -4.66 12.05 29.65
C GLU A 114 -3.56 11.09 29.19
N ASP A 115 -3.92 9.80 28.96
CA ASP A 115 -2.99 8.75 28.54
C ASP A 115 -2.91 8.60 27.01
N TYR A 116 -3.66 9.39 26.23
CA TYR A 116 -3.59 9.33 24.78
C TYR A 116 -2.26 9.94 24.29
N PRO A 117 -1.51 9.25 23.42
CA PRO A 117 -0.19 9.74 22.99
C PRO A 117 -0.31 10.99 22.13
N ASN A 118 0.00 12.14 22.69
CA ASN A 118 0.04 13.44 22.00
C ASN A 118 1.33 13.65 21.19
N THR A 119 1.78 12.62 20.48
CA THR A 119 3.10 12.60 19.83
C THR A 119 3.24 13.62 18.69
N PHE A 120 2.14 14.25 18.22
CA PHE A 120 2.17 15.16 17.07
C PHE A 120 1.20 16.35 17.26
N GLU A 121 1.24 17.03 18.40
CA GLU A 121 0.41 18.23 18.60
C GLU A 121 0.87 19.41 17.74
N ASN A 122 2.18 19.57 17.59
CA ASN A 122 2.77 20.66 16.82
C ASN A 122 3.44 20.11 15.54
N ILE A 123 2.66 19.91 14.50
CA ILE A 123 3.18 19.50 13.18
C ILE A 123 3.59 20.77 12.44
N ASP A 124 4.88 20.93 12.21
CA ASP A 124 5.42 22.04 11.43
C ASP A 124 5.56 21.64 9.94
N LEU A 125 4.51 21.90 9.15
CA LEU A 125 4.51 21.68 7.71
C LEU A 125 4.98 22.93 6.97
N ASN A 126 6.20 23.37 7.25
CA ASN A 126 6.81 24.53 6.61
C ASN A 126 7.50 24.19 5.27
N GLU A 127 7.97 25.21 4.57
CA GLU A 127 8.65 25.08 3.27
C GLU A 127 9.96 24.29 3.34
N ASP A 128 10.69 24.31 4.45
CA ASP A 128 11.96 23.60 4.61
C ASP A 128 11.75 22.08 4.66
N ASN A 129 10.62 21.66 5.22
CA ASN A 129 10.22 20.25 5.32
C ASN A 129 9.52 19.73 4.07
N PHE A 130 9.04 20.61 3.20
CA PHE A 130 8.35 20.25 1.96
C PHE A 130 9.30 19.51 0.99
N LYS A 131 8.81 18.42 0.38
CA LYS A 131 9.57 17.64 -0.61
C LYS A 131 8.95 17.75 -2.00
N PHE A 132 7.69 17.40 -2.12
CA PHE A 132 6.97 17.49 -3.40
C PHE A 132 5.45 17.44 -3.17
N GLU A 133 4.72 17.69 -4.25
CA GLU A 133 3.28 17.42 -4.34
C GLU A 133 2.95 16.71 -5.65
N LEU A 134 1.97 15.84 -5.61
CA LEU A 134 1.43 15.12 -6.76
C LEU A 134 -0.09 15.05 -6.68
N PRO A 135 -0.78 14.91 -7.83
CA PRO A 135 -2.18 14.49 -7.84
C PRO A 135 -2.35 13.22 -7.03
N ALA A 136 -3.37 13.20 -6.17
CA ALA A 136 -3.56 12.11 -5.20
C ALA A 136 -3.65 10.73 -5.87
N GLN A 137 -4.37 10.64 -6.98
CA GLN A 137 -4.52 9.40 -7.73
C GLN A 137 -3.18 8.91 -8.31
N GLU A 138 -2.34 9.82 -8.81
CA GLU A 138 -1.03 9.47 -9.38
C GLU A 138 -0.06 8.91 -8.32
N LEU A 139 -0.08 9.48 -7.11
CA LEU A 139 0.73 8.97 -6.00
C LEU A 139 0.23 7.59 -5.55
N VAL A 140 -1.09 7.41 -5.44
CA VAL A 140 -1.71 6.14 -5.09
C VAL A 140 -1.39 5.06 -6.12
N GLU A 141 -1.56 5.34 -7.41
CA GLU A 141 -1.22 4.41 -8.50
C GLU A 141 0.27 4.02 -8.48
N SER A 142 1.16 4.98 -8.17
CA SER A 142 2.59 4.71 -8.04
C SER A 142 2.89 3.73 -6.91
N PHE A 143 2.22 3.89 -5.77
CA PHE A 143 2.35 2.97 -4.66
C PHE A 143 1.72 1.59 -4.95
N GLU A 144 0.54 1.54 -5.56
CA GLU A 144 -0.13 0.28 -5.92
C GLU A 144 0.73 -0.57 -6.87
N LYS A 145 1.42 0.09 -7.82
CA LYS A 145 2.32 -0.58 -8.77
C LYS A 145 3.53 -1.25 -8.12
N VAL A 146 3.92 -0.86 -6.91
CA VAL A 146 5.12 -1.44 -6.27
C VAL A 146 4.82 -2.17 -4.97
N LEU A 147 3.79 -1.78 -4.22
CA LEU A 147 3.52 -2.26 -2.85
C LEU A 147 3.46 -3.79 -2.72
N PHE A 148 2.92 -4.49 -3.73
CA PHE A 148 2.76 -5.95 -3.72
C PHE A 148 4.08 -6.74 -3.62
N SER A 149 5.21 -6.10 -3.93
CA SER A 149 6.54 -6.73 -3.83
C SER A 149 7.22 -6.52 -2.48
N ALA A 150 6.66 -5.69 -1.60
CA ALA A 150 7.16 -5.56 -0.23
C ALA A 150 6.99 -6.88 0.56
N ASP A 151 7.83 -7.08 1.56
CA ASP A 151 7.80 -8.26 2.41
C ASP A 151 6.71 -8.18 3.49
N THR A 152 6.54 -9.26 4.22
CA THR A 152 5.66 -9.31 5.40
C THR A 152 6.24 -8.47 6.55
N PRO A 153 5.42 -8.07 7.54
CA PRO A 153 5.88 -7.29 8.69
C PRO A 153 7.01 -7.94 9.51
N ASP A 154 7.21 -9.25 9.40
CA ASP A 154 8.28 -9.97 10.10
C ASP A 154 9.67 -9.55 9.62
N ASN A 155 9.79 -9.07 8.39
CA ASN A 155 11.03 -8.50 7.83
C ASN A 155 10.92 -6.98 7.70
N ILE A 156 11.10 -6.27 8.81
CA ILE A 156 10.91 -4.81 8.89
C ILE A 156 11.70 -4.05 7.81
N ALA A 157 12.93 -4.50 7.48
CA ALA A 157 13.77 -3.82 6.50
C ALA A 157 13.17 -3.84 5.08
N MET A 158 12.37 -4.84 4.75
CA MET A 158 11.76 -5.05 3.42
C MET A 158 10.24 -4.83 3.41
N SER A 159 9.59 -4.74 4.58
CA SER A 159 8.17 -4.43 4.71
C SER A 159 7.88 -2.93 4.49
N CYS A 160 8.46 -2.38 3.44
CA CYS A 160 8.37 -0.95 3.10
C CYS A 160 8.49 -0.73 1.59
N VAL A 161 8.12 0.47 1.17
CA VAL A 161 8.44 1.01 -0.15
C VAL A 161 9.52 2.07 0.02
N ARG A 162 10.65 1.89 -0.67
CA ARG A 162 11.67 2.91 -0.83
C ARG A 162 11.18 3.97 -1.79
N MET A 163 11.18 5.22 -1.36
CA MET A 163 10.88 6.38 -2.18
C MET A 163 12.12 7.29 -2.20
N GLU A 164 12.57 7.65 -3.39
CA GLU A 164 13.83 8.38 -3.56
C GLU A 164 13.72 9.38 -4.70
N SER A 165 14.22 10.60 -4.50
CA SER A 165 14.34 11.58 -5.56
C SER A 165 15.66 11.39 -6.30
N VAL A 166 15.58 11.32 -7.64
CA VAL A 166 16.73 11.25 -8.51
C VAL A 166 16.53 12.25 -9.66
N LEU A 167 17.19 13.39 -9.59
CA LEU A 167 16.99 14.50 -10.54
C LEU A 167 15.51 14.94 -10.54
N LYS A 168 14.84 14.83 -11.69
CA LYS A 168 13.42 15.18 -11.88
C LYS A 168 12.46 14.01 -11.69
N HIS A 169 12.96 12.87 -11.20
CA HIS A 169 12.18 11.66 -11.08
C HIS A 169 12.02 11.25 -9.60
N LEU A 170 10.88 10.64 -9.32
CA LEU A 170 10.67 9.86 -8.12
C LEU A 170 10.80 8.37 -8.45
N HIS A 171 11.67 7.68 -7.72
CA HIS A 171 11.79 6.24 -7.74
C HIS A 171 10.96 5.65 -6.62
N PHE A 172 10.14 4.65 -6.94
CA PHE A 172 9.40 3.83 -5.99
C PHE A 172 9.89 2.40 -6.13
N VAL A 173 10.37 1.81 -5.04
CA VAL A 173 10.97 0.48 -5.08
C VAL A 173 10.48 -0.35 -3.90
N SER A 174 10.11 -1.59 -4.14
CA SER A 174 9.85 -2.57 -3.08
C SER A 174 10.48 -3.91 -3.42
N THR A 175 10.79 -4.69 -2.42
CA THR A 175 11.39 -6.03 -2.57
C THR A 175 11.13 -6.90 -1.35
N ASN A 176 11.09 -8.22 -1.56
CA ASN A 176 11.11 -9.23 -0.51
C ASN A 176 12.31 -10.20 -0.66
N THR A 177 13.40 -9.73 -1.31
CA THR A 177 14.60 -10.49 -1.66
C THR A 177 14.44 -11.50 -2.80
N TYR A 178 13.24 -12.01 -3.05
CA TYR A 178 12.95 -12.95 -4.17
C TYR A 178 12.43 -12.23 -5.40
N ARG A 179 11.94 -11.01 -5.24
CA ARG A 179 11.46 -10.14 -6.31
C ARG A 179 11.71 -8.69 -5.95
N LEU A 180 11.82 -7.84 -6.95
CA LEU A 180 11.95 -6.39 -6.81
C LEU A 180 11.08 -5.72 -7.87
N THR A 181 10.30 -4.73 -7.46
CA THR A 181 9.58 -3.85 -8.38
C THR A 181 10.16 -2.45 -8.30
N PHE A 182 10.46 -1.89 -9.45
CA PHE A 182 10.96 -0.53 -9.62
C PHE A 182 10.02 0.25 -10.53
N LEU A 183 9.62 1.43 -10.06
CA LEU A 183 8.87 2.42 -10.84
C LEU A 183 9.60 3.75 -10.79
N LYS A 184 9.87 4.31 -11.96
CA LYS A 184 10.39 5.66 -12.15
C LYS A 184 9.27 6.56 -12.65
N LYS A 185 8.98 7.65 -11.93
CA LYS A 185 7.96 8.63 -12.28
C LYS A 185 8.61 9.99 -12.54
N ASP A 186 8.39 10.53 -13.74
CA ASP A 186 8.78 11.90 -14.05
C ASP A 186 7.84 12.89 -13.34
N ILE A 187 8.44 13.87 -12.66
CA ILE A 187 7.71 14.95 -11.95
C ILE A 187 7.75 16.26 -12.74
N GLY A 188 8.54 16.35 -13.81
CA GLY A 188 8.65 17.52 -14.67
C GLY A 188 9.36 18.73 -14.04
N ARG A 189 9.79 18.63 -12.78
CA ARG A 189 10.51 19.68 -12.03
C ARG A 189 11.57 19.07 -11.11
N ASP A 190 12.53 19.88 -10.72
CA ASP A 190 13.52 19.47 -9.74
C ASP A 190 12.85 19.29 -8.37
N ILE A 191 13.25 18.24 -7.67
CA ILE A 191 12.77 17.89 -6.34
C ILE A 191 13.96 17.91 -5.39
N PRO A 192 13.80 18.41 -4.14
CA PRO A 192 14.85 18.30 -3.14
C PRO A 192 15.31 16.85 -2.96
N ASP A 193 16.59 16.64 -2.76
CA ASP A 193 17.14 15.30 -2.53
C ASP A 193 16.55 14.69 -1.26
N PHE A 194 15.94 13.54 -1.39
CA PHE A 194 15.53 12.73 -0.25
C PHE A 194 15.50 11.25 -0.63
N ALA A 195 15.63 10.42 0.38
CA ALA A 195 15.55 8.98 0.24
C ALA A 195 14.97 8.42 1.54
N VAL A 196 13.81 7.75 1.45
CA VAL A 196 13.06 7.27 2.61
C VAL A 196 12.48 5.90 2.35
N SER A 197 12.34 5.10 3.42
CA SER A 197 11.63 3.81 3.38
C SER A 197 10.35 3.94 4.18
N VAL A 198 9.21 3.91 3.47
CA VAL A 198 7.86 4.12 4.04
C VAL A 198 7.25 2.77 4.36
N PRO A 199 6.77 2.52 5.59
CA PRO A 199 6.15 1.25 5.95
C PRO A 199 4.98 0.88 5.02
N ALA A 200 4.90 -0.37 4.61
CA ALA A 200 3.87 -0.89 3.71
C ALA A 200 2.45 -0.72 4.27
N ASP A 201 2.28 -0.87 5.59
CA ASP A 201 0.99 -0.63 6.27
C ASP A 201 0.52 0.82 6.07
N THR A 202 1.42 1.81 6.27
CA THR A 202 1.09 3.23 6.08
C THR A 202 0.63 3.52 4.65
N ILE A 203 1.34 2.95 3.66
CA ILE A 203 0.96 3.09 2.26
C ILE A 203 -0.41 2.46 2.00
N SER A 204 -0.68 1.30 2.60
CA SER A 204 -1.99 0.64 2.52
C SER A 204 -3.11 1.51 3.12
N TYR A 205 -2.86 2.22 4.21
CA TYR A 205 -3.82 3.17 4.79
C TYR A 205 -4.04 4.37 3.86
N LEU A 206 -2.96 4.97 3.34
CA LEU A 206 -3.01 6.07 2.38
C LEU A 206 -3.88 5.71 1.17
N ILE A 207 -3.61 4.57 0.54
CA ILE A 207 -4.38 4.07 -0.61
C ILE A 207 -5.87 3.94 -0.26
N LYS A 208 -6.20 3.33 0.88
CA LYS A 208 -7.60 3.14 1.32
C LYS A 208 -8.33 4.46 1.62
N ILE A 209 -7.62 5.46 2.14
CA ILE A 209 -8.20 6.77 2.45
C ILE A 209 -8.46 7.55 1.17
N ILE A 210 -7.49 7.58 0.26
CA ILE A 210 -7.55 8.42 -0.94
C ILE A 210 -8.41 7.80 -2.03
N LYS A 211 -8.48 6.47 -2.11
CA LYS A 211 -9.23 5.77 -3.15
C LYS A 211 -10.71 6.10 -3.09
N GLY A 212 -11.23 6.76 -4.12
CA GLY A 212 -12.63 7.20 -4.20
C GLY A 212 -12.89 8.62 -3.72
N LEU A 213 -11.85 9.36 -3.31
CA LEU A 213 -11.93 10.81 -3.06
C LEU A 213 -11.62 11.60 -4.34
N ASP A 214 -11.89 12.91 -4.29
CA ASP A 214 -11.58 13.82 -5.39
C ASP A 214 -10.09 13.78 -5.75
N ASN A 215 -9.78 14.05 -7.02
CA ASN A 215 -8.40 14.13 -7.48
C ASN A 215 -7.78 15.50 -7.15
N ASP A 216 -7.42 15.69 -5.87
CA ASP A 216 -6.69 16.86 -5.37
C ASP A 216 -5.21 16.47 -5.17
N PHE A 217 -4.38 17.42 -4.76
CA PHE A 217 -2.95 17.18 -4.55
C PHE A 217 -2.65 16.64 -3.15
N ILE A 218 -1.73 15.68 -3.08
CA ILE A 218 -1.06 15.29 -1.84
C ILE A 218 0.27 16.02 -1.75
N LYS A 219 0.48 16.73 -0.66
CA LYS A 219 1.75 17.35 -0.31
C LYS A 219 2.53 16.42 0.62
N VAL A 220 3.80 16.22 0.32
CA VAL A 220 4.69 15.35 1.08
C VAL A 220 5.76 16.18 1.78
N TYR A 221 5.89 15.98 3.09
CA TYR A 221 6.86 16.65 3.94
C TYR A 221 7.69 15.60 4.68
N LYS A 222 8.95 15.92 4.95
CA LYS A 222 9.86 15.06 5.73
C LYS A 222 10.55 15.86 6.81
N GLU A 223 10.44 15.39 8.04
CA GLU A 223 11.12 15.95 9.19
C GLU A 223 11.73 14.84 10.04
N ALA A 224 13.03 14.89 10.27
CA ALA A 224 13.78 13.86 10.99
C ALA A 224 13.41 12.43 10.50
N ALA A 225 12.92 11.57 11.40
CA ALA A 225 12.54 10.19 11.14
C ALA A 225 11.05 10.02 10.71
N HIS A 226 10.36 11.13 10.41
CA HIS A 226 8.94 11.08 10.05
C HIS A 226 8.69 11.60 8.64
N LEU A 227 7.65 11.02 8.00
CA LEU A 227 7.09 11.48 6.74
C LEU A 227 5.62 11.85 6.95
N TYR A 228 5.20 12.91 6.28
CA TYR A 228 3.85 13.45 6.38
C TYR A 228 3.24 13.49 4.98
N PHE A 229 2.04 12.93 4.84
CA PHE A 229 1.20 13.05 3.65
C PHE A 229 0.00 13.93 4.01
N LYS A 230 -0.07 15.13 3.44
CA LYS A 230 -1.18 16.06 3.64
C LYS A 230 -2.09 16.08 2.44
N TYR A 231 -3.35 15.69 2.67
CA TYR A 231 -4.43 15.77 1.69
C TYR A 231 -5.62 16.49 2.32
N LYS A 232 -5.92 17.71 1.84
CA LYS A 232 -6.95 18.60 2.43
C LYS A 232 -6.76 18.74 3.95
N ASP A 233 -7.80 18.40 4.73
CA ASP A 233 -7.78 18.41 6.20
C ASP A 233 -7.20 17.14 6.82
N THR A 234 -6.81 16.16 6.01
CA THR A 234 -6.24 14.90 6.48
C THR A 234 -4.72 14.91 6.41
N ILE A 235 -4.08 14.48 7.50
CA ILE A 235 -2.63 14.31 7.58
C ILE A 235 -2.34 12.88 8.04
N ILE A 236 -1.55 12.16 7.26
CA ILE A 236 -1.02 10.85 7.62
C ILE A 236 0.45 11.01 7.98
N ILE A 237 0.80 10.65 9.18
CA ILE A 237 2.14 10.78 9.74
C ILE A 237 2.69 9.37 9.95
N THR A 238 3.90 9.09 9.50
CA THR A 238 4.52 7.78 9.70
C THR A 238 5.96 7.90 10.12
N LYS A 239 6.38 7.00 11.01
CA LYS A 239 7.80 6.76 11.23
C LYS A 239 8.40 6.08 10.01
N LEU A 240 9.60 6.46 9.63
CA LEU A 240 10.35 5.85 8.55
C LEU A 240 11.07 4.59 9.03
N VAL A 241 11.23 3.63 8.12
CA VAL A 241 12.10 2.49 8.35
C VAL A 241 13.54 2.94 8.14
N GLU A 242 14.33 2.99 9.22
CA GLU A 242 15.73 3.45 9.19
C GLU A 242 16.73 2.34 8.84
N LEU A 243 16.26 1.10 8.69
CA LEU A 243 17.08 -0.03 8.27
C LEU A 243 17.54 0.13 6.81
N ARG A 244 18.73 -0.41 6.52
CA ARG A 244 19.33 -0.30 5.19
C ARG A 244 18.48 -1.03 4.15
N PHE A 245 18.00 -0.30 3.15
CA PHE A 245 17.36 -0.86 1.97
C PHE A 245 18.45 -1.37 0.98
N PRO A 246 18.22 -2.46 0.21
CA PRO A 246 19.15 -2.94 -0.80
C PRO A 246 19.52 -1.90 -1.83
N ASN A 247 20.73 -2.00 -2.38
CA ASN A 247 21.15 -1.17 -3.51
C ASN A 247 20.43 -1.63 -4.80
N TYR A 248 19.20 -1.16 -4.98
CA TYR A 248 18.37 -1.55 -6.13
C TYR A 248 18.96 -1.11 -7.47
N ALA A 249 19.72 -0.04 -7.49
CA ALA A 249 20.37 0.44 -8.73
C ALA A 249 21.38 -0.60 -9.25
N GLU A 250 22.17 -1.19 -8.37
CA GLU A 250 23.06 -2.30 -8.76
C GLU A 250 22.27 -3.53 -9.24
N ILE A 251 21.18 -3.87 -8.57
CA ILE A 251 20.34 -5.01 -8.96
C ILE A 251 19.78 -4.83 -10.37
N LEU A 252 19.32 -3.62 -10.72
CA LEU A 252 18.77 -3.31 -12.04
C LEU A 252 19.79 -3.43 -13.18
N ILE A 253 21.08 -3.21 -12.92
CA ILE A 253 22.14 -3.22 -13.94
C ILE A 253 23.08 -4.43 -13.85
N SER A 254 22.98 -5.23 -12.79
CA SER A 254 23.95 -6.30 -12.50
C SER A 254 23.85 -7.50 -13.45
N THR A 255 22.72 -7.71 -14.11
CA THR A 255 22.49 -8.86 -14.98
C THR A 255 22.46 -8.40 -16.44
N SER A 256 23.29 -9.00 -17.27
CA SER A 256 23.14 -8.94 -18.71
C SER A 256 22.15 -10.01 -19.16
N TYR A 257 21.39 -9.74 -20.21
CA TYR A 257 20.37 -10.64 -20.74
C TYR A 257 20.70 -10.93 -22.20
N ASP A 258 20.64 -12.19 -22.62
CA ASP A 258 20.93 -12.63 -24.00
C ASP A 258 19.75 -13.37 -24.65
N LYS A 259 18.66 -13.57 -23.89
CA LYS A 259 17.42 -14.20 -24.33
C LYS A 259 16.23 -13.30 -24.02
N LYS A 260 15.26 -13.27 -24.94
CA LYS A 260 14.13 -12.35 -24.88
C LYS A 260 12.84 -13.04 -25.30
N LEU A 261 11.82 -12.92 -24.51
CA LEU A 261 10.45 -13.33 -24.79
C LEU A 261 9.56 -12.09 -24.95
N THR A 262 8.85 -12.00 -26.07
CA THR A 262 7.73 -11.07 -26.23
C THR A 262 6.41 -11.83 -26.26
N ILE A 263 5.48 -11.44 -25.39
CA ILE A 263 4.20 -12.14 -25.24
C ILE A 263 3.09 -11.18 -24.83
N ALA A 264 1.88 -11.36 -25.41
CA ALA A 264 0.71 -10.59 -25.01
C ALA A 264 0.33 -10.86 -23.55
N ASN A 265 0.10 -9.80 -22.76
CA ASN A 265 -0.21 -9.90 -21.33
C ASN A 265 -1.47 -10.74 -21.06
N ASP A 266 -2.52 -10.60 -21.87
CA ASP A 266 -3.75 -11.36 -21.72
C ASP A 266 -3.51 -12.89 -21.82
N LYS A 267 -2.66 -13.32 -22.75
CA LYS A 267 -2.31 -14.73 -22.98
C LYS A 267 -1.52 -15.30 -21.81
N LEU A 268 -0.48 -14.60 -21.36
CA LEU A 268 0.33 -15.04 -20.22
C LEU A 268 -0.47 -15.03 -18.91
N SER A 269 -1.25 -13.97 -18.65
CA SER A 269 -2.13 -13.88 -17.48
C SER A 269 -3.14 -15.03 -17.40
N ASN A 270 -3.78 -15.38 -18.53
CA ASN A 270 -4.75 -16.46 -18.56
C ASN A 270 -4.09 -17.83 -18.36
N LEU A 271 -2.90 -18.04 -18.95
CA LEU A 271 -2.11 -19.25 -18.74
C LEU A 271 -1.72 -19.39 -17.27
N LEU A 272 -1.13 -18.34 -16.68
CA LEU A 272 -0.68 -18.38 -15.29
C LEU A 272 -1.82 -18.62 -14.30
N LYS A 273 -3.01 -18.07 -14.53
CA LYS A 273 -4.20 -18.33 -13.70
C LYS A 273 -4.58 -19.81 -13.67
N ARG A 274 -4.47 -20.52 -14.80
CA ARG A 274 -4.73 -21.96 -14.84
C ARG A 274 -3.62 -22.76 -14.17
N VAL A 275 -2.37 -22.44 -14.46
CA VAL A 275 -1.18 -23.09 -13.91
C VAL A 275 -1.11 -22.95 -12.38
N LEU A 276 -1.52 -21.80 -11.84
CA LEU A 276 -1.53 -21.55 -10.39
C LEU A 276 -2.45 -22.52 -9.60
N ILE A 277 -3.48 -23.06 -10.22
CA ILE A 277 -4.35 -24.07 -9.58
C ILE A 277 -3.54 -25.32 -9.21
N PHE A 278 -2.56 -25.69 -10.03
CA PHE A 278 -1.76 -26.90 -9.93
C PHE A 278 -0.39 -26.66 -9.24
N SER A 279 0.01 -25.40 -9.04
CA SER A 279 1.31 -25.08 -8.45
C SER A 279 1.28 -24.96 -6.92
N ARG A 280 0.11 -25.07 -6.28
CA ARG A 280 -0.03 -25.07 -4.80
C ARG A 280 0.49 -26.38 -4.21
N THR A 281 1.35 -26.30 -3.20
CA THR A 281 1.73 -27.43 -2.36
C THR A 281 1.07 -27.29 -0.98
N ASN A 282 0.67 -28.41 -0.36
CA ASN A 282 -0.13 -28.39 0.88
C ASN A 282 0.62 -27.81 2.11
N ASN A 283 1.94 -27.75 2.12
CA ASN A 283 2.72 -27.38 3.31
C ASN A 283 3.48 -26.06 3.21
N GLU A 284 3.56 -25.42 2.06
CA GLU A 284 4.21 -24.11 1.89
C GLU A 284 3.52 -23.35 0.76
N ALA A 285 3.33 -22.05 0.94
CA ALA A 285 2.77 -21.14 -0.07
C ALA A 285 3.70 -20.93 -1.29
N LYS A 286 4.36 -22.00 -1.75
CA LYS A 286 5.28 -21.97 -2.90
C LYS A 286 4.52 -22.34 -4.16
N TYR A 287 4.29 -21.34 -5.00
CA TYR A 287 3.64 -21.51 -6.32
C TYR A 287 4.68 -21.72 -7.40
N SER A 288 5.33 -22.92 -7.40
CA SER A 288 6.37 -23.26 -8.34
C SER A 288 5.83 -23.76 -9.68
N SER A 289 6.29 -23.20 -10.77
CA SER A 289 6.05 -23.69 -12.13
C SER A 289 7.35 -23.71 -12.91
N THR A 290 7.50 -24.68 -13.79
CA THR A 290 8.64 -24.79 -14.69
C THR A 290 8.26 -24.23 -16.06
N TYR A 291 9.10 -23.40 -16.61
CA TYR A 291 8.98 -22.78 -17.92
C TYR A 291 10.05 -23.39 -18.82
N ASP A 292 9.62 -24.07 -19.88
CA ASP A 292 10.49 -24.70 -20.88
C ASP A 292 10.30 -23.99 -22.21
N PHE A 293 11.30 -23.22 -22.63
CA PHE A 293 11.35 -22.50 -23.88
C PHE A 293 12.11 -23.32 -24.89
N LYS A 294 11.43 -23.78 -25.96
CA LYS A 294 12.03 -24.56 -27.04
C LYS A 294 11.84 -23.87 -28.38
N LEU A 295 12.96 -23.77 -29.11
CA LEU A 295 13.02 -23.34 -30.51
C LEU A 295 12.94 -24.52 -31.46
N GLU A 296 11.93 -25.40 -31.31
CA GLU A 296 11.75 -26.55 -32.20
C GLU A 296 11.18 -26.11 -33.55
N ASN A 297 11.92 -26.37 -34.62
CA ASN A 297 11.47 -26.30 -36.03
C ASN A 297 10.82 -25.01 -36.49
N ALA A 298 11.38 -23.85 -36.18
CA ALA A 298 10.82 -22.53 -36.46
C ALA A 298 9.47 -22.18 -35.75
N ASP A 299 8.98 -23.03 -34.92
CA ASP A 299 7.80 -22.82 -34.07
C ASP A 299 8.24 -22.58 -32.62
N ASN A 300 8.50 -21.32 -32.25
CA ASN A 300 8.84 -20.93 -30.89
C ASN A 300 7.71 -21.34 -29.93
N THR A 301 7.96 -22.29 -29.07
CA THR A 301 6.96 -22.81 -28.13
C THR A 301 7.42 -22.62 -26.70
N LEU A 302 6.59 -22.01 -25.89
CA LEU A 302 6.70 -21.98 -24.43
C LEU A 302 5.81 -23.10 -23.86
N THR A 303 6.41 -24.03 -23.11
CA THR A 303 5.68 -24.99 -22.28
C THR A 303 5.80 -24.58 -20.81
N VAL A 304 4.67 -24.38 -20.13
CA VAL A 304 4.63 -24.09 -18.71
C VAL A 304 4.00 -25.27 -17.97
N SER A 305 4.75 -25.83 -17.04
CA SER A 305 4.34 -27.03 -16.29
C SER A 305 4.23 -26.73 -14.81
N ALA A 306 3.21 -27.26 -14.18
CA ALA A 306 3.10 -27.29 -12.72
C ALA A 306 2.58 -28.64 -12.24
N VAL A 307 3.00 -29.04 -11.04
CA VAL A 307 2.61 -30.31 -10.43
C VAL A 307 2.39 -30.11 -8.94
N ASN A 308 1.35 -30.74 -8.43
CA ASN A 308 1.11 -30.92 -7.00
C ASN A 308 0.93 -32.42 -6.68
N GLU A 309 0.54 -32.75 -5.45
CA GLU A 309 0.41 -34.12 -4.97
C GLU A 309 -0.63 -34.97 -5.74
N ILE A 310 -1.62 -34.32 -6.37
CA ILE A 310 -2.77 -35.01 -6.97
C ILE A 310 -2.94 -34.75 -8.47
N ALA A 311 -2.24 -33.74 -9.02
CA ALA A 311 -2.47 -33.33 -10.41
C ALA A 311 -1.26 -32.65 -11.04
N LYS A 312 -1.19 -32.74 -12.38
CA LYS A 312 -0.17 -32.07 -13.20
C LYS A 312 -0.86 -31.31 -14.33
N ILE A 313 -0.28 -30.20 -14.73
CA ILE A 313 -0.66 -29.44 -15.92
C ILE A 313 0.57 -29.16 -16.78
N ASP A 314 0.40 -29.24 -18.11
CA ASP A 314 1.36 -28.78 -19.11
C ASP A 314 0.59 -27.89 -20.10
N GLU A 315 0.84 -26.59 -20.06
CA GLU A 315 0.26 -25.57 -20.97
C GLU A 315 1.28 -25.21 -22.04
N ARG A 316 0.82 -25.07 -23.29
CA ARG A 316 1.69 -24.72 -24.42
C ARG A 316 1.18 -23.47 -25.12
N LEU A 317 2.10 -22.55 -25.42
CA LEU A 317 1.85 -21.33 -26.15
C LEU A 317 2.88 -21.13 -27.26
N LYS A 318 2.42 -20.67 -28.42
CA LYS A 318 3.31 -20.08 -29.42
C LYS A 318 3.68 -18.68 -28.99
N VAL A 319 4.99 -18.39 -28.96
CA VAL A 319 5.55 -17.14 -28.45
C VAL A 319 6.59 -16.60 -29.42
N ASN A 320 6.96 -15.33 -29.27
CA ASN A 320 8.15 -14.80 -29.91
C ASN A 320 9.31 -14.85 -28.90
N PHE A 321 10.19 -15.84 -29.06
CA PHE A 321 11.35 -16.04 -28.20
C PHE A 321 12.63 -15.98 -29.04
N GLU A 322 13.58 -15.18 -28.57
CA GLU A 322 14.89 -14.98 -29.18
C GLU A 322 15.96 -15.48 -28.20
N GLY A 323 16.88 -16.32 -28.67
CA GLY A 323 17.96 -16.89 -27.89
C GLY A 323 17.99 -18.42 -27.94
N GLU A 324 18.82 -19.04 -27.10
CA GLU A 324 18.94 -20.48 -26.99
C GLU A 324 17.82 -21.08 -26.12
N ASP A 325 17.55 -22.37 -26.28
CA ASP A 325 16.60 -23.11 -25.44
C ASP A 325 16.89 -22.90 -23.96
N LEU A 326 15.86 -22.64 -23.20
CA LEU A 326 15.98 -22.36 -21.77
C LEU A 326 14.88 -23.07 -20.96
N LYS A 327 15.28 -23.74 -19.89
CA LYS A 327 14.37 -24.26 -18.89
C LYS A 327 14.62 -23.57 -17.55
N ILE A 328 13.58 -22.97 -16.96
CA ILE A 328 13.69 -22.17 -15.76
C ILE A 328 12.43 -22.35 -14.89
N ALA A 329 12.55 -22.18 -13.60
CA ALA A 329 11.41 -22.28 -12.68
C ALA A 329 11.19 -20.97 -11.92
N PHE A 330 9.93 -20.57 -11.76
CA PHE A 330 9.55 -19.36 -11.02
C PHE A 330 8.39 -19.61 -10.06
N ASN A 331 8.23 -18.67 -9.14
CA ASN A 331 6.98 -18.48 -8.44
C ASN A 331 5.97 -17.78 -9.37
N SER A 332 5.07 -18.57 -9.96
CA SER A 332 4.06 -18.07 -10.92
C SER A 332 3.10 -17.05 -10.32
N LYS A 333 2.86 -17.08 -9.00
CA LYS A 333 2.06 -16.07 -8.30
C LYS A 333 2.76 -14.71 -8.34
N TYR A 334 4.06 -14.67 -8.08
CA TYR A 334 4.83 -13.44 -8.11
C TYR A 334 4.83 -12.80 -9.52
N LEU A 335 4.99 -13.62 -10.55
CA LEU A 335 4.92 -13.14 -11.92
C LEU A 335 3.52 -12.60 -12.26
N LEU A 336 2.46 -13.31 -11.88
CA LEU A 336 1.09 -12.88 -12.13
C LEU A 336 0.76 -11.57 -11.40
N GLU A 337 1.18 -11.38 -10.15
CA GLU A 337 0.97 -10.15 -9.37
C GLU A 337 1.57 -8.93 -10.09
N PHE A 338 2.74 -9.04 -10.70
CA PHE A 338 3.33 -7.94 -11.47
C PHE A 338 2.56 -7.66 -12.76
N ILE A 339 2.34 -8.67 -13.60
CA ILE A 339 1.74 -8.45 -14.92
C ILE A 339 0.27 -7.99 -14.85
N GLN A 340 -0.41 -8.18 -13.71
CA GLN A 340 -1.75 -7.63 -13.46
C GLN A 340 -1.76 -6.11 -13.32
N ASN A 341 -0.62 -5.47 -13.05
CA ASN A 341 -0.47 -4.02 -13.01
C ASN A 341 -0.15 -3.40 -14.39
N ILE A 342 -0.07 -4.23 -15.43
CA ILE A 342 0.12 -3.80 -16.83
C ILE A 342 -1.21 -4.03 -17.56
N PRO A 343 -1.67 -3.11 -18.42
CA PRO A 343 -2.89 -3.29 -19.18
C PRO A 343 -2.88 -4.59 -20.01
N ARG A 344 -4.01 -5.27 -20.08
CA ARG A 344 -4.10 -6.61 -20.71
C ARG A 344 -3.88 -6.64 -22.22
N ASP A 345 -4.10 -5.51 -22.89
CA ASP A 345 -3.93 -5.32 -24.32
C ASP A 345 -2.48 -5.01 -24.72
N LYS A 346 -1.58 -4.93 -23.74
CA LYS A 346 -0.15 -4.65 -23.95
C LYS A 346 0.66 -5.93 -24.08
N ASP A 347 1.78 -5.81 -24.79
CA ASP A 347 2.81 -6.85 -24.83
C ASP A 347 3.77 -6.70 -23.67
N LEU A 348 4.21 -7.85 -23.15
CA LEU A 348 5.25 -7.97 -22.14
C LEU A 348 6.56 -8.33 -22.81
N GLU A 349 7.64 -7.82 -22.27
CA GLU A 349 9.00 -8.22 -22.56
C GLU A 349 9.59 -8.89 -21.33
N ILE A 350 10.12 -10.12 -21.50
CA ILE A 350 10.78 -10.87 -20.45
C ILE A 350 12.17 -11.25 -20.92
N GLU A 351 13.17 -10.82 -20.17
CA GLU A 351 14.58 -10.99 -20.50
C GLU A 351 15.22 -12.02 -19.56
N PHE A 352 16.06 -12.91 -20.13
CA PHE A 352 16.69 -14.03 -19.44
C PHE A 352 18.18 -14.09 -19.73
N MET A 353 18.92 -14.78 -18.85
CA MET A 353 20.32 -15.17 -19.08
C MET A 353 20.46 -16.67 -18.87
N TYR A 354 20.50 -17.15 -17.64
CA TYR A 354 20.65 -18.56 -17.28
C TYR A 354 19.47 -19.03 -16.42
N SER A 355 19.32 -20.36 -16.29
CA SER A 355 18.27 -21.00 -15.48
C SER A 355 18.29 -20.64 -13.98
N ASN A 356 19.43 -20.15 -13.48
CA ASN A 356 19.65 -19.73 -12.11
C ASN A 356 19.82 -18.21 -11.94
N SER A 357 19.65 -17.42 -13.00
CA SER A 357 19.76 -15.97 -12.97
C SER A 357 18.40 -15.32 -12.84
N ALA A 358 18.35 -14.14 -12.18
CA ALA A 358 17.15 -13.34 -12.11
C ALA A 358 16.69 -12.96 -13.53
N ILE A 359 15.37 -12.89 -13.71
CA ILE A 359 14.77 -12.38 -14.95
C ILE A 359 14.31 -10.94 -14.75
N LYS A 360 14.26 -10.20 -15.87
CA LYS A 360 13.66 -8.88 -15.93
C LYS A 360 12.35 -8.94 -16.72
N VAL A 361 11.33 -8.31 -16.20
CA VAL A 361 10.00 -8.23 -16.83
C VAL A 361 9.57 -6.77 -16.90
N SER A 362 9.05 -6.36 -18.03
CA SER A 362 8.51 -5.02 -18.26
C SER A 362 7.36 -5.07 -19.28
N GLU A 363 6.60 -3.98 -19.41
CA GLU A 363 5.81 -3.73 -20.60
C GLU A 363 6.80 -3.47 -21.75
N LYS A 364 6.50 -3.98 -22.93
CA LYS A 364 7.35 -3.80 -24.11
C LYS A 364 7.56 -2.31 -24.40
N ASP A 365 8.80 -1.94 -24.66
CA ASP A 365 9.24 -0.57 -24.95
C ASP A 365 9.03 0.42 -23.78
N VAL A 366 8.81 -0.07 -22.54
CA VAL A 366 8.69 0.75 -21.32
C VAL A 366 9.81 0.42 -20.34
N GLU A 367 10.67 1.42 -20.07
CA GLU A 367 11.83 1.27 -19.18
C GLU A 367 11.59 1.85 -17.76
N ASP A 368 10.47 2.52 -17.55
CA ASP A 368 10.18 3.20 -16.29
C ASP A 368 9.46 2.32 -15.26
N TYR A 369 9.05 1.09 -15.65
CA TYR A 369 8.39 0.13 -14.77
C TYR A 369 8.98 -1.26 -15.00
N ILE A 370 9.84 -1.68 -14.06
CA ILE A 370 10.67 -2.88 -14.16
C ILE A 370 10.39 -3.81 -12.99
N TYR A 371 10.38 -5.11 -13.28
CA TYR A 371 10.29 -6.17 -12.31
C TYR A 371 11.45 -7.14 -12.44
N ILE A 372 12.10 -7.44 -11.34
CA ILE A 372 13.14 -8.47 -11.23
C ILE A 372 12.58 -9.63 -10.43
N LEU A 373 12.68 -10.84 -10.95
CA LEU A 373 12.21 -12.05 -10.29
C LEU A 373 13.32 -13.09 -10.22
N MET A 374 13.58 -13.58 -9.01
CA MET A 374 14.54 -14.67 -8.78
C MET A 374 13.95 -16.01 -9.21
N PRO A 375 14.73 -16.87 -9.87
CA PRO A 375 14.30 -18.23 -10.19
C PRO A 375 14.24 -19.11 -8.94
N LEU A 376 13.50 -20.18 -9.06
CA LEU A 376 13.49 -21.30 -8.11
C LEU A 376 14.41 -22.40 -8.62
N ALA A 377 14.92 -23.24 -7.71
CA ALA A 377 15.66 -24.44 -8.11
C ALA A 377 14.76 -25.35 -8.97
N LEU A 378 15.29 -25.79 -10.11
CA LEU A 378 14.63 -26.80 -10.91
C LEU A 378 14.55 -28.09 -10.08
N ARG A 379 13.37 -28.70 -10.02
CA ARG A 379 13.18 -30.03 -9.47
C ARG A 379 13.37 -31.03 -10.61
N ASP A 380 14.24 -32.00 -10.41
CA ASP A 380 14.45 -33.14 -11.33
C ASP A 380 13.22 -34.03 -11.43
#